data_01e434dfef659082b71753290e52e10a
#
_entry.id   01e434dfef659082b71753290e52e10a
#
_cell.length_a   1.000
_cell.length_b   1.000
_cell.length_c   1.000
_cell.angle_alpha   90.00
_cell.angle_beta   90.00
_cell.angle_gamma   90.00
#
_symmetry.space_group_name_H-M   'P 1'
#
loop_
_entity.id
_entity.type
_entity.pdbx_description
1 polymer ?
#
loop_
_entity_poly.entity_id
_entity_poly.type
_entity_poly.pdbx_seq_one_letter_code
_entity_poly.pdbx_strand_id
1 'polypeptide(L)'
;MDVLGLSDDERSELDDIISHPRGMVLVVGPTGSGKSTTLYSIINALNDPSRKILTLEDPVEYDVPGISQIPVDTTSGKSFAENLRTVLRLDPDVVMVGEIRDNDTAKTAIQASITGHLVLATFHAQDAAAAFARMIDMIGVNPVFATAIRLVIGQRLVRRLDDSTKIEYSPDEATSNWIRDVLSDLPAEVEKPNLDDIKLYKPGTSDENPFGYKSRIVLM
;
A
#
# COMPACT_ATOMS: atom_id res chain seq x y z
N MET A 1 6.76 -3.17 9.95
CA MET A 1 6.27 -4.18 8.98
C MET A 1 5.30 -5.18 9.60
N ASP A 2 5.50 -5.67 10.81
CA ASP A 2 4.63 -6.70 11.44
C ASP A 2 3.15 -6.27 11.60
N VAL A 3 2.88 -4.97 11.58
CA VAL A 3 1.52 -4.40 11.67
C VAL A 3 0.72 -4.58 10.38
N LEU A 4 1.39 -4.88 9.25
CA LEU A 4 0.74 -4.95 7.93
C LEU A 4 0.08 -6.31 7.67
N GLY A 5 0.41 -7.35 8.47
CA GLY A 5 -0.18 -8.68 8.29
C GLY A 5 0.25 -9.38 7.00
N LEU A 6 1.41 -8.99 6.44
CA LEU A 6 2.03 -9.66 5.29
C LEU A 6 2.41 -11.09 5.64
N SER A 7 2.29 -12.00 4.69
CA SER A 7 2.93 -13.31 4.75
C SER A 7 4.46 -13.16 4.70
N ASP A 8 5.18 -14.20 5.09
CA ASP A 8 6.65 -14.20 5.08
C ASP A 8 7.19 -13.98 3.63
N ASP A 9 6.53 -14.54 2.63
CA ASP A 9 6.89 -14.40 1.23
C ASP A 9 6.66 -12.95 0.74
N GLU A 10 5.48 -12.37 1.00
CA GLU A 10 5.17 -10.98 0.64
C GLU A 10 6.12 -10.00 1.34
N ARG A 11 6.45 -10.27 2.59
CA ARG A 11 7.42 -9.47 3.34
C ARG A 11 8.81 -9.55 2.73
N SER A 12 9.27 -10.76 2.39
CA SER A 12 10.58 -10.97 1.76
C SER A 12 10.68 -10.27 0.42
N GLU A 13 9.63 -10.33 -0.40
CA GLU A 13 9.56 -9.63 -1.69
C GLU A 13 9.59 -8.11 -1.50
N LEU A 14 8.82 -7.59 -0.55
CA LEU A 14 8.81 -6.15 -0.26
C LEU A 14 10.17 -5.69 0.26
N ASP A 15 10.80 -6.43 1.17
CA ASP A 15 12.11 -6.11 1.73
C ASP A 15 13.20 -6.12 0.62
N ASP A 16 13.16 -7.06 -0.32
CA ASP A 16 14.04 -7.07 -1.48
C ASP A 16 13.84 -5.82 -2.35
N ILE A 17 12.59 -5.50 -2.69
CA ILE A 17 12.26 -4.35 -3.56
C ILE A 17 12.71 -3.02 -2.94
N ILE A 18 12.46 -2.81 -1.64
CA ILE A 18 12.82 -1.55 -0.97
C ILE A 18 14.32 -1.48 -0.62
N SER A 19 15.05 -2.58 -0.72
CA SER A 19 16.51 -2.58 -0.57
C SER A 19 17.22 -1.91 -1.76
N HIS A 20 16.55 -1.86 -2.91
CA HIS A 20 17.11 -1.25 -4.11
C HIS A 20 17.23 0.28 -3.96
N PRO A 21 18.33 0.88 -4.46
CA PRO A 21 18.58 2.32 -4.29
C PRO A 21 17.66 3.20 -5.13
N ARG A 22 16.92 2.64 -6.07
CA ARG A 22 16.07 3.38 -7.01
C ARG A 22 14.86 2.58 -7.48
N GLY A 23 13.86 3.27 -7.91
CA GLY A 23 12.61 2.71 -8.42
C GLY A 23 11.41 3.36 -7.74
N MET A 24 10.22 2.96 -8.11
CA MET A 24 8.98 3.46 -7.54
C MET A 24 8.16 2.32 -6.95
N VAL A 25 7.71 2.52 -5.73
CA VAL A 25 6.70 1.68 -5.07
C VAL A 25 5.42 2.49 -4.94
N LEU A 26 4.33 1.98 -5.49
CA LEU A 26 3.01 2.60 -5.42
C LEU A 26 2.10 1.80 -4.49
N VAL A 27 1.49 2.47 -3.52
CA VAL A 27 0.43 1.90 -2.70
C VAL A 27 -0.90 2.47 -3.16
N VAL A 28 -1.78 1.61 -3.66
CA VAL A 28 -3.04 2.01 -4.29
C VAL A 28 -4.25 1.42 -3.56
N GLY A 29 -5.36 2.09 -3.63
CA GLY A 29 -6.60 1.69 -2.98
C GLY A 29 -7.50 2.89 -2.69
N PRO A 30 -8.74 2.67 -2.25
CA PRO A 30 -9.66 3.75 -1.90
C PRO A 30 -9.20 4.53 -0.67
N THR A 31 -9.88 5.63 -0.40
CA THR A 31 -9.68 6.38 0.84
C THR A 31 -9.96 5.48 2.05
N GLY A 32 -9.10 5.56 3.07
CA GLY A 32 -9.24 4.76 4.28
C GLY A 32 -8.79 3.30 4.15
N SER A 33 -8.11 2.91 3.05
CA SER A 33 -7.56 1.54 2.90
C SER A 33 -6.24 1.31 3.65
N GLY A 34 -5.70 2.32 4.34
CA GLY A 34 -4.47 2.21 5.14
C GLY A 34 -3.18 2.50 4.36
N LYS A 35 -3.25 3.12 3.17
CA LYS A 35 -2.08 3.42 2.32
C LYS A 35 -0.97 4.17 3.06
N SER A 36 -1.33 5.24 3.78
CA SER A 36 -0.38 6.03 4.57
C SER A 36 0.30 5.17 5.64
N THR A 37 -0.47 4.33 6.34
CA THR A 37 0.08 3.40 7.35
C THR A 37 1.12 2.45 6.74
N THR A 38 0.85 1.94 5.54
CA THR A 38 1.79 1.06 4.82
C THR A 38 3.04 1.83 4.43
N LEU A 39 2.91 3.03 3.84
CA LEU A 39 4.07 3.86 3.52
C LEU A 39 4.91 4.20 4.76
N TYR A 40 4.28 4.59 5.86
CA TYR A 40 4.99 4.84 7.13
C TYR A 40 5.70 3.59 7.66
N SER A 41 5.11 2.40 7.51
CA SER A 41 5.76 1.14 7.87
C SER A 41 6.99 0.86 7.01
N ILE A 42 6.92 1.16 5.72
CA ILE A 42 8.06 1.04 4.79
C ILE A 42 9.16 2.04 5.15
N ILE A 43 8.80 3.33 5.34
CA ILE A 43 9.80 4.35 5.71
C ILE A 43 10.48 4.03 7.05
N ASN A 44 9.73 3.53 8.03
CA ASN A 44 10.32 3.12 9.30
C ASN A 44 11.29 1.93 9.14
N ALA A 45 11.02 1.00 8.23
CA ALA A 45 11.94 -0.09 7.92
C ALA A 45 13.22 0.38 7.20
N LEU A 46 13.10 1.46 6.40
CA LEU A 46 14.21 2.09 5.68
C LEU A 46 14.98 3.11 6.52
N ASN A 47 14.46 3.51 7.68
CA ASN A 47 14.98 4.59 8.50
C ASN A 47 16.29 4.18 9.18
N ASP A 48 17.37 4.43 8.50
CA ASP A 48 18.74 4.21 8.97
C ASP A 48 19.53 5.52 8.87
N PRO A 49 20.42 5.83 9.83
CA PRO A 49 21.21 7.08 9.83
C PRO A 49 22.05 7.32 8.57
N SER A 50 22.34 6.27 7.80
CA SER A 50 23.06 6.36 6.51
C SER A 50 22.16 6.75 5.34
N ARG A 51 20.83 6.79 5.52
CA ARG A 51 19.85 7.12 4.47
C ARG A 51 19.17 8.44 4.74
N LYS A 52 19.14 9.30 3.74
CA LYS A 52 18.40 10.55 3.78
C LYS A 52 17.01 10.35 3.24
N ILE A 53 16.02 10.33 4.14
CA ILE A 53 14.61 10.14 3.82
C ILE A 53 13.88 11.46 3.94
N LEU A 54 13.20 11.87 2.86
CA LEU A 54 12.36 13.07 2.83
C LEU A 54 10.92 12.69 2.46
N THR A 55 9.94 13.34 3.08
CA THR A 55 8.53 13.14 2.74
C THR A 55 7.85 14.44 2.34
N LEU A 56 6.86 14.33 1.48
CA LEU A 56 5.95 15.41 1.08
C LEU A 56 4.53 14.97 1.39
N GLU A 57 3.85 15.64 2.29
CA GLU A 57 2.57 15.18 2.85
C GLU A 57 1.54 16.32 2.97
N ASP A 58 0.26 15.96 2.90
CA ASP A 58 -0.87 16.90 3.01
C ASP A 58 -2.02 16.26 3.81
N PRO A 59 -2.02 16.44 5.15
CA PRO A 59 -0.93 16.86 6.03
C PRO A 59 0.02 15.72 6.47
N VAL A 60 1.04 16.04 7.28
CA VAL A 60 1.82 15.04 8.03
C VAL A 60 0.93 14.41 9.10
N GLU A 61 0.80 13.08 9.09
CA GLU A 61 -0.10 12.36 10.02
C GLU A 61 0.49 12.28 11.45
N TYR A 62 1.78 11.97 11.55
CA TYR A 62 2.55 11.98 12.81
C TYR A 62 4.04 12.07 12.53
N ASP A 63 4.80 12.58 13.50
CA ASP A 63 6.24 12.75 13.38
C ASP A 63 6.98 11.41 13.47
N VAL A 64 7.95 11.21 12.57
CA VAL A 64 8.85 10.06 12.56
C VAL A 64 10.27 10.55 12.83
N PRO A 65 10.89 10.18 13.96
CA PRO A 65 12.25 10.59 14.26
C PRO A 65 13.25 10.13 13.20
N GLY A 66 14.17 11.01 12.81
CA GLY A 66 15.20 10.71 11.80
C GLY A 66 14.78 10.98 10.35
N ILE A 67 13.55 11.37 10.10
CA ILE A 67 13.00 11.67 8.77
C ILE A 67 12.65 13.16 8.67
N SER A 68 12.95 13.76 7.52
CA SER A 68 12.54 15.13 7.25
C SER A 68 11.18 15.15 6.57
N GLN A 69 10.12 15.43 7.33
CA GLN A 69 8.75 15.48 6.85
C GLN A 69 8.36 16.91 6.49
N ILE A 70 7.92 17.11 5.26
CA ILE A 70 7.63 18.43 4.69
C ILE A 70 6.15 18.52 4.38
N PRO A 71 5.37 19.32 5.11
CA PRO A 71 3.97 19.54 4.80
C PRO A 71 3.86 20.33 3.50
N VAL A 72 2.97 19.87 2.61
CA VAL A 72 2.61 20.57 1.37
C VAL A 72 1.34 21.36 1.62
N ASP A 73 1.45 22.67 1.60
CA ASP A 73 0.29 23.55 1.67
C ASP A 73 -0.23 23.83 0.25
N THR A 74 -1.22 23.05 -0.18
CA THR A 74 -1.87 23.20 -1.47
C THR A 74 -2.69 24.49 -1.58
N THR A 75 -3.03 25.12 -0.45
CA THR A 75 -3.78 26.40 -0.43
C THR A 75 -2.89 27.59 -0.77
N SER A 76 -1.59 27.48 -0.56
CA SER A 76 -0.58 28.50 -0.91
C SER A 76 -0.22 28.56 -2.41
N GLY A 77 -0.83 27.70 -3.23
CA GLY A 77 -0.61 27.61 -4.67
C GLY A 77 0.66 26.84 -5.07
N LYS A 78 1.40 26.25 -4.13
CA LYS A 78 2.53 25.36 -4.43
C LYS A 78 2.05 23.95 -4.67
N SER A 79 2.37 23.40 -5.84
CA SER A 79 2.00 22.03 -6.19
C SER A 79 2.92 21.00 -5.55
N PHE A 80 2.44 19.75 -5.42
CA PHE A 80 3.30 18.62 -5.05
C PHE A 80 4.50 18.50 -5.99
N ALA A 81 4.31 18.74 -7.29
CA ALA A 81 5.39 18.68 -8.28
C ALA A 81 6.52 19.68 -8.03
N GLU A 82 6.19 20.93 -7.66
CA GLU A 82 7.19 21.96 -7.35
C GLU A 82 7.97 21.62 -6.09
N ASN A 83 7.27 21.21 -5.03
CA ASN A 83 7.88 20.78 -3.80
C ASN A 83 8.78 19.55 -4.04
N LEU A 84 8.33 18.59 -4.83
CA LEU A 84 9.11 17.39 -5.18
C LEU A 84 10.41 17.75 -5.91
N ARG A 85 10.35 18.64 -6.90
CA ARG A 85 11.57 19.14 -7.59
C ARG A 85 12.55 19.82 -6.64
N THR A 86 12.02 20.52 -5.64
CA THR A 86 12.85 21.18 -4.61
C THR A 86 13.52 20.17 -3.69
N VAL A 87 12.75 19.18 -3.23
CA VAL A 87 13.22 18.10 -2.35
C VAL A 87 14.28 17.24 -3.03
N LEU A 88 14.11 16.91 -4.31
CA LEU A 88 15.10 16.16 -5.07
C LEU A 88 16.46 16.85 -5.20
N ARG A 89 16.53 18.18 -5.06
CA ARG A 89 17.81 18.93 -5.04
C ARG A 89 18.54 18.83 -3.71
N LEU A 90 17.90 18.29 -2.70
CA LEU A 90 18.52 18.04 -1.39
C LEU A 90 19.25 16.70 -1.34
N ASP A 91 19.33 15.99 -2.47
CA ASP A 91 20.03 14.69 -2.61
C ASP A 91 19.51 13.64 -1.60
N PRO A 92 18.23 13.28 -1.64
CA PRO A 92 17.66 12.24 -0.81
C PRO A 92 17.92 10.85 -1.40
N ASP A 93 18.06 9.82 -0.55
CA ASP A 93 18.06 8.43 -0.99
C ASP A 93 16.63 7.93 -1.22
N VAL A 94 15.72 8.34 -0.35
CA VAL A 94 14.31 7.95 -0.38
C VAL A 94 13.42 9.19 -0.34
N VAL A 95 12.44 9.23 -1.23
CA VAL A 95 11.41 10.28 -1.24
C VAL A 95 10.03 9.64 -1.13
N MET A 96 9.25 10.02 -0.13
CA MET A 96 7.84 9.68 -0.06
C MET A 96 6.97 10.84 -0.55
N VAL A 97 6.09 10.56 -1.48
CA VAL A 97 5.05 11.47 -1.96
C VAL A 97 3.72 11.00 -1.41
N GLY A 98 3.14 11.75 -0.49
CA GLY A 98 1.89 11.38 0.19
C GLY A 98 0.81 10.96 -0.78
N GLU A 99 0.65 11.69 -1.89
CA GLU A 99 -0.29 11.33 -2.94
C GLU A 99 0.11 11.92 -4.31
N ILE A 100 -0.02 11.11 -5.36
CA ILE A 100 0.07 11.57 -6.75
C ILE A 100 -1.35 11.88 -7.25
N ARG A 101 -1.65 13.18 -7.43
CA ARG A 101 -2.99 13.66 -7.88
C ARG A 101 -2.99 14.19 -9.31
N ASP A 102 -1.85 14.64 -9.79
CA ASP A 102 -1.72 15.35 -11.07
C ASP A 102 -0.58 14.80 -11.93
N ASN A 103 -0.64 15.16 -13.21
CA ASN A 103 0.30 14.72 -14.24
C ASN A 103 1.75 15.17 -13.94
N ASP A 104 1.94 16.40 -13.47
CA ASP A 104 3.28 16.96 -13.24
C ASP A 104 3.97 16.27 -12.06
N THR A 105 3.21 15.97 -10.98
CA THR A 105 3.69 15.18 -9.85
C THR A 105 4.04 13.76 -10.31
N ALA A 106 3.19 13.11 -11.11
CA ALA A 106 3.44 11.77 -11.63
C ALA A 106 4.72 11.71 -12.47
N LYS A 107 4.87 12.63 -13.43
CA LYS A 107 6.07 12.72 -14.28
C LYS A 107 7.33 12.97 -13.48
N THR A 108 7.27 13.87 -12.50
CA THR A 108 8.42 14.21 -11.66
C THR A 108 8.83 13.04 -10.80
N ALA A 109 7.87 12.31 -10.20
CA ALA A 109 8.11 11.13 -9.38
C ALA A 109 8.73 9.97 -10.19
N ILE A 110 8.21 9.72 -11.39
CA ILE A 110 8.78 8.72 -12.30
C ILE A 110 10.21 9.11 -12.70
N GLN A 111 10.44 10.36 -13.06
CA GLN A 111 11.78 10.82 -13.42
C GLN A 111 12.76 10.64 -12.25
N ALA A 112 12.36 10.97 -11.03
CA ALA A 112 13.17 10.77 -9.84
C ALA A 112 13.52 9.29 -9.62
N SER A 113 12.54 8.38 -9.79
CA SER A 113 12.75 6.95 -9.61
C SER A 113 13.73 6.32 -10.60
N ILE A 114 13.89 6.93 -11.77
CA ILE A 114 14.86 6.47 -12.78
C ILE A 114 16.25 7.05 -12.52
N THR A 115 16.30 8.28 -12.03
CA THR A 115 17.56 9.03 -11.86
C THR A 115 18.27 8.75 -10.54
N GLY A 116 17.88 7.72 -9.79
CA GLY A 116 18.66 7.24 -8.66
C GLY A 116 17.96 7.27 -7.30
N HIS A 117 16.68 7.65 -7.24
CA HIS A 117 15.95 7.75 -5.98
C HIS A 117 14.95 6.59 -5.82
N LEU A 118 14.79 6.09 -4.60
CA LEU A 118 13.65 5.25 -4.24
C LEU A 118 12.46 6.17 -3.95
N VAL A 119 11.42 6.08 -4.77
CA VAL A 119 10.20 6.87 -4.64
C VAL A 119 9.08 6.00 -4.10
N LEU A 120 8.53 6.39 -2.97
CA LEU A 120 7.35 5.76 -2.36
C LEU A 120 6.16 6.71 -2.54
N ALA A 121 5.05 6.23 -3.05
CA ALA A 121 3.90 7.12 -3.26
C ALA A 121 2.57 6.40 -3.06
N THR A 122 1.52 7.16 -2.68
CA THR A 122 0.16 6.67 -2.83
C THR A 122 -0.45 7.15 -4.13
N PHE A 123 -1.36 6.35 -4.65
CA PHE A 123 -2.12 6.69 -5.83
C PHE A 123 -3.56 6.18 -5.71
N HIS A 124 -4.52 6.97 -6.16
CA HIS A 124 -5.92 6.56 -6.14
C HIS A 124 -6.24 5.67 -7.34
N ALA A 125 -6.34 4.37 -7.12
CA ALA A 125 -6.87 3.41 -8.07
C ALA A 125 -7.65 2.32 -7.31
N GLN A 126 -8.49 1.57 -8.01
CA GLN A 126 -9.27 0.50 -7.39
C GLN A 126 -8.40 -0.70 -7.02
N ASP A 127 -7.44 -1.01 -7.86
CA ASP A 127 -6.49 -2.11 -7.74
C ASP A 127 -5.18 -1.80 -8.48
N ALA A 128 -4.23 -2.72 -8.43
CA ALA A 128 -2.93 -2.56 -9.06
C ALA A 128 -3.02 -2.44 -10.59
N ALA A 129 -3.90 -3.21 -11.25
CA ALA A 129 -4.06 -3.16 -12.70
C ALA A 129 -4.67 -1.82 -13.15
N ALA A 130 -5.70 -1.35 -12.45
CA ALA A 130 -6.31 -0.04 -12.70
C ALA A 130 -5.33 1.11 -12.47
N ALA A 131 -4.37 0.95 -11.55
CA ALA A 131 -3.33 1.94 -11.33
C ALA A 131 -2.45 2.15 -12.57
N PHE A 132 -2.05 1.08 -13.24
CA PHE A 132 -1.27 1.16 -14.49
C PHE A 132 -2.05 1.87 -15.59
N ALA A 133 -3.30 1.47 -15.83
CA ALA A 133 -4.15 2.10 -16.84
C ALA A 133 -4.31 3.60 -16.59
N ARG A 134 -4.65 3.98 -15.35
CA ARG A 134 -4.84 5.38 -14.97
C ARG A 134 -3.54 6.20 -15.04
N MET A 135 -2.40 5.60 -14.73
CA MET A 135 -1.11 6.27 -14.85
C MET A 135 -0.76 6.52 -16.33
N ILE A 136 -1.03 5.54 -17.22
CA ILE A 136 -0.86 5.70 -18.67
C ILE A 136 -1.78 6.81 -19.20
N ASP A 137 -3.03 6.87 -18.78
CA ASP A 137 -3.96 7.94 -19.16
C ASP A 137 -3.46 9.31 -18.72
N MET A 138 -2.84 9.38 -17.54
CA MET A 138 -2.34 10.61 -16.96
C MET A 138 -1.07 11.13 -17.64
N ILE A 139 -0.09 10.28 -17.92
CA ILE A 139 1.23 10.69 -18.42
C ILE A 139 1.51 10.32 -19.88
N GLY A 140 0.62 9.57 -20.50
CA GLY A 140 0.79 8.98 -21.83
C GLY A 140 1.59 7.66 -21.80
N VAL A 141 1.58 6.97 -22.95
CA VAL A 141 2.39 5.75 -23.13
C VAL A 141 3.86 6.12 -23.18
N ASN A 142 4.59 5.70 -22.15
CA ASN A 142 6.03 5.93 -22.06
C ASN A 142 6.74 4.64 -21.66
N PRO A 143 7.62 4.08 -22.50
CA PRO A 143 8.37 2.84 -22.18
C PRO A 143 9.16 2.91 -20.87
N VAL A 144 9.58 4.12 -20.50
CA VAL A 144 10.34 4.38 -19.26
C VAL A 144 9.52 4.10 -18.01
N PHE A 145 8.20 4.26 -18.09
CA PHE A 145 7.27 3.97 -17.01
C PHE A 145 7.37 2.52 -16.52
N ALA A 146 7.43 1.55 -17.45
CA ALA A 146 7.51 0.14 -17.09
C ALA A 146 8.81 -0.22 -16.34
N THR A 147 9.89 0.55 -16.55
CA THR A 147 11.17 0.33 -15.86
C THR A 147 11.27 1.09 -14.53
N ALA A 148 10.45 2.10 -14.35
CA ALA A 148 10.41 2.95 -13.16
C ALA A 148 9.71 2.26 -11.99
N ILE A 149 8.55 1.64 -12.27
CA ILE A 149 7.74 1.00 -11.23
C ILE A 149 8.33 -0.38 -10.91
N ARG A 150 8.62 -0.57 -9.63
CA ARG A 150 9.11 -1.83 -9.07
C ARG A 150 7.99 -2.66 -8.47
N LEU A 151 7.03 -1.98 -7.81
CA LEU A 151 5.94 -2.63 -7.12
C LEU A 151 4.69 -1.75 -7.12
N VAL A 152 3.54 -2.37 -7.29
CA VAL A 152 2.24 -1.74 -7.04
C VAL A 152 1.48 -2.61 -6.04
N ILE A 153 1.20 -2.06 -4.88
CA ILE A 153 0.46 -2.72 -3.79
C ILE A 153 -0.99 -2.27 -3.85
N GLY A 154 -1.88 -3.15 -4.26
CA GLY A 154 -3.33 -2.91 -4.21
C GLY A 154 -3.87 -3.25 -2.82
N GLN A 155 -4.45 -2.27 -2.11
CA GLN A 155 -4.74 -2.41 -0.69
C GLN A 155 -6.20 -2.15 -0.32
N ARG A 156 -6.73 -3.03 0.53
CA ARG A 156 -8.05 -2.91 1.18
C ARG A 156 -7.94 -3.16 2.67
N LEU A 157 -8.86 -2.58 3.45
CA LEU A 157 -9.04 -2.91 4.85
C LEU A 157 -10.35 -3.66 5.04
N VAL A 158 -10.28 -4.80 5.71
CA VAL A 158 -11.44 -5.55 6.16
C VAL A 158 -11.51 -5.53 7.70
N ARG A 159 -12.72 -5.64 8.23
CA ARG A 159 -12.91 -5.72 9.69
C ARG A 159 -12.42 -7.08 10.18
N ARG A 160 -11.60 -7.08 11.23
CA ARG A 160 -11.19 -8.29 11.92
C ARG A 160 -12.23 -8.67 12.97
N LEU A 161 -12.63 -9.93 12.99
CA LEU A 161 -13.49 -10.45 14.04
C LEU A 161 -12.78 -10.39 15.40
N ASP A 162 -13.54 -10.20 16.46
CA ASP A 162 -13.03 -10.34 17.81
C ASP A 162 -12.91 -11.82 18.14
N ASP A 163 -11.68 -12.29 18.39
CA ASP A 163 -11.37 -13.68 18.67
C ASP A 163 -12.08 -14.21 19.92
N SER A 164 -12.44 -13.32 20.85
CA SER A 164 -13.15 -13.68 22.09
C SER A 164 -14.65 -13.91 21.91
N THR A 165 -15.22 -13.35 20.84
CA THR A 165 -16.69 -13.39 20.61
C THR A 165 -17.09 -14.05 19.30
N LYS A 166 -16.15 -14.26 18.36
CA LYS A 166 -16.47 -14.87 17.07
C LYS A 166 -17.14 -16.23 17.23
N ILE A 167 -18.13 -16.48 16.39
CA ILE A 167 -18.91 -17.72 16.37
C ILE A 167 -18.50 -18.54 15.17
N GLU A 168 -18.03 -19.76 15.42
CA GLU A 168 -17.74 -20.74 14.38
C GLU A 168 -19.04 -21.29 13.79
N TYR A 169 -19.07 -21.51 12.48
CA TYR A 169 -20.16 -22.19 11.82
C TYR A 169 -19.68 -22.95 10.59
N SER A 170 -20.39 -24.00 10.20
CA SER A 170 -20.19 -24.68 8.93
C SER A 170 -20.97 -23.96 7.84
N PRO A 171 -20.35 -23.66 6.68
CA PRO A 171 -21.05 -23.01 5.57
C PRO A 171 -22.18 -23.89 5.05
N ASP A 172 -23.22 -23.28 4.53
CA ASP A 172 -24.25 -23.97 3.75
C ASP A 172 -23.71 -24.38 2.38
N GLU A 173 -24.51 -25.18 1.64
CA GLU A 173 -24.11 -25.70 0.33
C GLU A 173 -23.84 -24.58 -0.68
N ALA A 174 -24.64 -23.52 -0.65
CA ALA A 174 -24.48 -22.36 -1.56
C ALA A 174 -23.16 -21.63 -1.30
N THR A 175 -22.84 -21.37 -0.03
CA THR A 175 -21.57 -20.74 0.38
C THR A 175 -20.38 -21.63 0.05
N SER A 176 -20.51 -22.95 0.30
CA SER A 176 -19.46 -23.92 -0.03
C SER A 176 -19.17 -23.97 -1.52
N ASN A 177 -20.21 -23.97 -2.36
CA ASN A 177 -20.06 -23.96 -3.81
C ASN A 177 -19.43 -22.65 -4.30
N TRP A 178 -19.86 -21.51 -3.77
CA TRP A 178 -19.25 -20.22 -4.10
C TRP A 178 -17.75 -20.19 -3.74
N ILE A 179 -17.37 -20.71 -2.57
CA ILE A 179 -15.94 -20.80 -2.17
C ILE A 179 -15.18 -21.71 -3.16
N ARG A 180 -15.74 -22.85 -3.55
CA ARG A 180 -15.11 -23.76 -4.54
C ARG A 180 -14.91 -23.06 -5.88
N ASP A 181 -15.91 -22.33 -6.35
CA ASP A 181 -15.83 -21.60 -7.63
C ASP A 181 -14.71 -20.54 -7.58
N VAL A 182 -14.66 -19.72 -6.53
CA VAL A 182 -13.61 -18.71 -6.37
C VAL A 182 -12.22 -19.35 -6.30
N LEU A 183 -12.08 -20.46 -5.57
CA LEU A 183 -10.78 -21.15 -5.43
C LEU A 183 -10.42 -21.98 -6.68
N SER A 184 -11.36 -22.23 -7.58
CA SER A 184 -11.08 -22.94 -8.85
C SER A 184 -10.19 -22.10 -9.78
N ASP A 185 -10.30 -20.77 -9.71
CA ASP A 185 -9.53 -19.83 -10.54
C ASP A 185 -8.09 -19.65 -10.07
N LEU A 186 -7.74 -20.20 -8.90
CA LEU A 186 -6.36 -20.14 -8.41
C LEU A 186 -5.43 -21.02 -9.26
N PRO A 187 -4.19 -20.57 -9.51
CA PRO A 187 -3.16 -21.37 -10.19
C PRO A 187 -2.99 -22.75 -9.53
N ALA A 188 -2.58 -23.74 -10.33
CA ALA A 188 -2.44 -25.12 -9.85
C ALA A 188 -1.35 -25.28 -8.78
N GLU A 189 -0.38 -24.38 -8.76
CA GLU A 189 0.74 -24.34 -7.83
C GLU A 189 0.34 -23.82 -6.43
N VAL A 190 -0.82 -23.17 -6.32
CA VAL A 190 -1.31 -22.64 -5.05
C VAL A 190 -2.00 -23.75 -4.27
N GLU A 191 -1.53 -24.03 -3.06
CA GLU A 191 -2.15 -24.99 -2.16
C GLU A 191 -3.56 -24.50 -1.78
N LYS A 192 -4.57 -25.29 -2.13
CA LYS A 192 -5.96 -24.97 -1.82
C LYS A 192 -6.35 -25.58 -0.46
N PRO A 193 -7.10 -24.82 0.36
CA PRO A 193 -7.57 -25.35 1.64
C PRO A 193 -8.51 -26.58 1.41
N ASN A 194 -8.49 -27.51 2.36
CA ASN A 194 -9.48 -28.60 2.35
C ASN A 194 -10.87 -28.03 2.62
N LEU A 195 -11.76 -28.19 1.66
CA LEU A 195 -13.12 -27.63 1.72
C LEU A 195 -14.15 -28.59 2.34
N ASP A 196 -13.79 -29.85 2.60
CA ASP A 196 -14.72 -30.85 3.12
C ASP A 196 -15.07 -30.62 4.61
N ASP A 197 -14.18 -29.94 5.33
CA ASP A 197 -14.39 -29.59 6.76
C ASP A 197 -14.06 -28.11 7.03
N ILE A 198 -14.40 -27.25 6.07
CA ILE A 198 -14.13 -25.82 6.24
C ILE A 198 -15.02 -25.20 7.33
N LYS A 199 -14.40 -24.48 8.23
CA LYS A 199 -15.07 -23.70 9.27
C LYS A 199 -14.98 -22.23 8.94
N LEU A 200 -16.11 -21.56 9.00
CA LEU A 200 -16.20 -20.11 8.85
C LEU A 200 -16.53 -19.47 10.21
N TYR A 201 -16.26 -18.18 10.29
CA TYR A 201 -16.53 -17.42 11.50
C TYR A 201 -17.38 -16.18 11.18
N LYS A 202 -18.31 -15.87 12.06
CA LYS A 202 -19.14 -14.67 12.01
C LYS A 202 -19.01 -13.86 13.30
N PRO A 203 -19.33 -12.55 13.28
CA PRO A 203 -19.28 -11.74 14.49
C PRO A 203 -20.26 -12.28 15.53
N GLY A 204 -19.77 -12.48 16.74
CA GLY A 204 -20.58 -12.63 17.95
C GLY A 204 -20.65 -11.30 18.70
N THR A 205 -21.48 -11.20 19.71
CA THR A 205 -21.67 -9.98 20.49
C THR A 205 -21.38 -10.23 21.96
N SER A 206 -20.88 -9.20 22.66
CA SER A 206 -20.78 -9.14 24.11
C SER A 206 -21.17 -7.75 24.60
N ASP A 207 -21.38 -7.59 25.91
CA ASP A 207 -21.67 -6.27 26.49
C ASP A 207 -20.53 -5.27 26.26
N GLU A 208 -19.28 -5.76 26.21
CA GLU A 208 -18.08 -4.94 25.96
C GLU A 208 -17.85 -4.68 24.46
N ASN A 209 -18.28 -5.60 23.60
CA ASN A 209 -18.15 -5.50 22.14
C ASN A 209 -19.44 -5.90 21.41
N PRO A 210 -20.41 -4.98 21.31
CA PRO A 210 -21.72 -5.25 20.71
C PRO A 210 -21.69 -5.50 19.20
N PHE A 211 -20.57 -5.21 18.54
CA PHE A 211 -20.42 -5.39 17.08
C PHE A 211 -19.59 -6.63 16.69
N GLY A 212 -18.88 -7.26 17.63
CA GLY A 212 -18.07 -8.45 17.41
C GLY A 212 -16.85 -8.28 16.53
N TYR A 213 -16.37 -7.03 16.35
CA TYR A 213 -15.17 -6.72 15.57
C TYR A 213 -14.13 -6.01 16.43
N LYS A 214 -12.86 -6.37 16.24
CA LYS A 214 -11.72 -5.76 16.93
C LYS A 214 -10.64 -5.40 15.91
N SER A 215 -10.50 -4.10 15.62
CA SER A 215 -9.56 -3.57 14.63
C SER A 215 -9.89 -3.94 13.16
N ARG A 216 -8.94 -3.68 12.29
CA ARG A 216 -9.00 -3.97 10.85
C ARG A 216 -7.72 -4.69 10.43
N ILE A 217 -7.79 -5.49 9.40
CA ILE A 217 -6.66 -6.16 8.78
C ILE A 217 -6.53 -5.71 7.33
N VAL A 218 -5.31 -5.59 6.88
CA VAL A 218 -4.98 -5.25 5.50
C VAL A 218 -5.09 -6.51 4.63
N LEU A 219 -5.65 -6.35 3.43
CA LEU A 219 -5.53 -7.28 2.31
C LEU A 219 -4.73 -6.58 1.20
N MET A 220 -3.69 -7.22 0.70
CA MET A 220 -2.81 -6.76 -0.38
C MET A 220 -2.88 -7.67 -1.58
#